data_2735df8035f136aa893a9c5347165a38
#
_entry.id   2735df8035f136aa893a9c5347165a38
#
_cell.length_a   1.000
_cell.length_b   1.000
_cell.length_c   1.000
_cell.angle_alpha   90.00
_cell.angle_beta   90.00
_cell.angle_gamma   90.00
#
_symmetry.space_group_name_H-M   'P 1'
#
loop_
_entity.id
_entity.type
_entity.pdbx_description
1 polymer ?
#
loop_
_entity_poly.entity_id
_entity_poly.type
_entity_poly.pdbx_seq_one_letter_code
_entity_poly.pdbx_strand_id
1 'polypeptide(L)'
;ISRAAGLGDSWNDLARRRFITRGEALQLKGLETFLRHARIRLHYLTARREDRLLFDHQEAVAGQFGIASGRTRRASEILMQRYFRTAKSITQLNTIMLQNLGAEIFPEKNKAPIVINERFQMDQELLDVRTEDVFDKTPPAILESFLLMAQRPELKGMTARTLRALWRARRLIGPDFRRNPRNRAAFL
;
A
#
# COMPACT_ATOMS: atom_id res chain seq x y z
N ILE A 1 -11.71 -13.48 -6.06
CA ILE A 1 -12.11 -13.85 -4.68
C ILE A 1 -13.44 -13.18 -4.35
N SER A 2 -13.56 -11.83 -4.30
CA SER A 2 -14.80 -11.14 -3.92
C SER A 2 -16.01 -11.54 -4.77
N ARG A 3 -15.85 -11.63 -6.09
CA ARG A 3 -16.89 -12.08 -7.01
C ARG A 3 -17.28 -13.54 -6.75
N ALA A 4 -16.32 -14.43 -6.58
CA ALA A 4 -16.55 -15.85 -6.30
C ALA A 4 -17.23 -16.07 -4.94
N ALA A 5 -16.96 -15.22 -3.96
CA ALA A 5 -17.58 -15.25 -2.64
C ALA A 5 -18.92 -14.47 -2.57
N GLY A 6 -19.44 -13.93 -3.68
CA GLY A 6 -20.66 -13.12 -3.69
C GLY A 6 -20.55 -11.78 -2.95
N LEU A 7 -19.33 -11.31 -2.69
CA LEU A 7 -19.07 -10.13 -1.87
C LEU A 7 -19.04 -8.82 -2.68
N GLY A 8 -19.07 -8.87 -4.00
CA GLY A 8 -19.19 -7.72 -4.89
C GLY A 8 -18.35 -7.83 -6.16
N ASP A 9 -18.77 -7.10 -7.17
CA ASP A 9 -18.20 -7.10 -8.53
C ASP A 9 -17.43 -5.83 -8.86
N SER A 10 -17.55 -4.80 -8.04
CA SER A 10 -16.90 -3.50 -8.26
C SER A 10 -16.23 -2.98 -6.99
N TRP A 11 -15.28 -2.05 -7.15
CA TRP A 11 -14.66 -1.34 -6.03
C TRP A 11 -15.70 -0.61 -5.15
N ASN A 12 -16.78 -0.11 -5.75
CA ASN A 12 -17.85 0.55 -5.00
C ASN A 12 -18.66 -0.45 -4.16
N ASP A 13 -18.86 -1.67 -4.63
CA ASP A 13 -19.54 -2.73 -3.86
C ASP A 13 -18.71 -3.09 -2.63
N LEU A 14 -17.41 -3.27 -2.79
CA LEU A 14 -16.49 -3.55 -1.70
C LEU A 14 -16.45 -2.40 -0.68
N ALA A 15 -16.55 -1.15 -1.15
CA ALA A 15 -16.62 0.01 -0.26
C ALA A 15 -17.95 0.08 0.49
N ARG A 16 -19.08 -0.25 -0.15
CA ARG A 16 -20.40 -0.32 0.51
C ARG A 16 -20.41 -1.37 1.63
N ARG A 17 -19.77 -2.50 1.39
CA ARG A 17 -19.63 -3.60 2.36
C ARG A 17 -18.47 -3.39 3.36
N ARG A 18 -17.78 -2.23 3.34
CA ARG A 18 -16.70 -1.85 4.26
C ARG A 18 -15.42 -2.68 4.18
N PHE A 19 -15.23 -3.47 3.13
CA PHE A 19 -13.94 -4.15 2.90
C PHE A 19 -12.81 -3.19 2.57
N ILE A 20 -13.17 -2.09 1.92
CA ILE A 20 -12.29 -0.94 1.66
C ILE A 20 -13.06 0.36 1.95
N THR A 21 -12.34 1.45 2.18
CA THR A 21 -12.97 2.78 2.30
C THR A 21 -13.36 3.33 0.92
N ARG A 22 -14.25 4.34 0.88
CA ARG A 22 -14.56 5.05 -0.38
C ARG A 22 -13.33 5.69 -1.00
N GLY A 23 -12.42 6.23 -0.19
CA GLY A 23 -11.15 6.81 -0.66
C GLY A 23 -10.26 5.75 -1.31
N GLU A 24 -10.14 4.57 -0.71
CA GLU A 24 -9.39 3.44 -1.25
C GLU A 24 -10.00 2.94 -2.57
N ALA A 25 -11.35 2.89 -2.68
CA ALA A 25 -12.03 2.53 -3.92
C ALA A 25 -11.75 3.52 -5.07
N LEU A 26 -11.80 4.83 -4.79
CA LEU A 26 -11.46 5.87 -5.76
C LEU A 26 -9.99 5.78 -6.18
N GLN A 27 -9.10 5.54 -5.22
CA GLN A 27 -7.68 5.36 -5.49
C GLN A 27 -7.43 4.15 -6.37
N LEU A 28 -8.01 2.97 -6.07
CA LEU A 28 -7.90 1.77 -6.88
C LEU A 28 -8.35 1.99 -8.31
N LYS A 29 -9.48 2.69 -8.50
CA LYS A 29 -9.97 3.05 -9.84
C LYS A 29 -8.98 3.91 -10.62
N GLY A 30 -8.35 4.89 -9.98
CA GLY A 30 -7.32 5.74 -10.60
C GLY A 30 -6.05 4.95 -10.96
N LEU A 31 -5.60 4.09 -10.07
CA LEU A 31 -4.43 3.23 -10.28
C LEU A 31 -4.67 2.22 -11.43
N GLU A 32 -5.84 1.58 -11.45
CA GLU A 32 -6.27 0.67 -12.51
C GLU A 32 -6.32 1.39 -13.86
N THR A 33 -6.89 2.59 -13.89
CA THR A 33 -6.97 3.42 -15.11
C THR A 33 -5.58 3.73 -15.65
N PHE A 34 -4.62 4.10 -14.79
CA PHE A 34 -3.25 4.36 -15.21
C PHE A 34 -2.59 3.11 -15.82
N LEU A 35 -2.68 1.94 -15.16
CA LEU A 35 -2.10 0.71 -15.68
C LEU A 35 -2.76 0.27 -17.00
N ARG A 36 -4.08 0.41 -17.11
CA ARG A 36 -4.80 0.13 -18.35
C ARG A 36 -4.32 1.02 -19.49
N HIS A 37 -4.14 2.31 -19.26
CA HIS A 37 -3.62 3.23 -20.25
C HIS A 37 -2.17 2.91 -20.63
N ALA A 38 -1.33 2.54 -19.66
CA ALA A 38 0.05 2.11 -19.95
C ALA A 38 0.07 0.87 -20.86
N ARG A 39 -0.75 -0.12 -20.54
CA ARG A 39 -0.90 -1.34 -21.33
C ARG A 39 -1.40 -1.08 -22.75
N ILE A 40 -2.44 -0.27 -22.90
CA ILE A 40 -3.00 0.10 -24.21
C ILE A 40 -1.92 0.79 -25.07
N ARG A 41 -1.20 1.76 -24.52
CA ARG A 41 -0.12 2.46 -25.24
C ARG A 41 1.00 1.51 -25.66
N LEU A 42 1.37 0.58 -24.79
CA LEU A 42 2.37 -0.43 -25.11
C LEU A 42 1.90 -1.33 -26.26
N HIS A 43 0.64 -1.78 -26.26
CA HIS A 43 0.07 -2.59 -27.35
C HIS A 43 0.07 -1.82 -28.68
N TYR A 44 -0.29 -0.54 -28.69
CA TYR A 44 -0.22 0.28 -29.89
C TYR A 44 1.22 0.48 -30.39
N LEU A 45 2.16 0.70 -29.46
CA LEU A 45 3.57 0.88 -29.80
C LEU A 45 4.18 -0.38 -30.44
N THR A 46 3.84 -1.55 -29.92
CA THR A 46 4.42 -2.82 -30.36
C THR A 46 3.62 -3.53 -31.45
N ALA A 47 2.44 -2.97 -31.81
CA ALA A 47 1.48 -3.58 -32.75
C ALA A 47 1.05 -5.00 -32.38
N ARG A 48 1.22 -5.40 -31.13
CA ARG A 48 0.88 -6.72 -30.59
C ARG A 48 0.47 -6.65 -29.12
N ARG A 49 -0.05 -7.76 -28.57
CA ARG A 49 -0.27 -7.91 -27.14
C ARG A 49 1.08 -8.08 -26.43
N GLU A 50 1.59 -7.00 -25.84
CA GLU A 50 2.82 -6.99 -25.06
C GLU A 50 2.50 -6.50 -23.64
N ASP A 51 2.77 -7.32 -22.66
CA ASP A 51 2.48 -7.02 -21.25
C ASP A 51 3.76 -6.68 -20.46
N ARG A 52 4.93 -6.75 -21.09
CA ARG A 52 6.21 -6.40 -20.48
C ARG A 52 6.67 -5.03 -20.96
N LEU A 53 6.69 -4.07 -20.05
CA LEU A 53 7.21 -2.73 -20.31
C LEU A 53 8.75 -2.78 -20.27
N LEU A 54 9.34 -3.33 -21.35
CA LEU A 54 10.79 -3.42 -21.51
C LEU A 54 11.43 -2.03 -21.59
N PHE A 55 12.71 -1.94 -21.28
CA PHE A 55 13.46 -0.69 -21.23
C PHE A 55 13.33 0.11 -22.53
N ASP A 56 13.44 -0.54 -23.69
CA ASP A 56 13.38 0.07 -25.01
C ASP A 56 12.03 0.72 -25.33
N HIS A 57 10.97 0.33 -24.65
CA HIS A 57 9.63 0.89 -24.83
C HIS A 57 9.30 2.03 -23.88
N GLN A 58 10.05 2.20 -22.79
CA GLN A 58 9.69 3.11 -21.71
C GLN A 58 9.68 4.57 -22.14
N GLU A 59 10.66 4.99 -22.94
CA GLU A 59 10.75 6.38 -23.42
C GLU A 59 9.59 6.71 -24.38
N ALA A 60 9.29 5.82 -25.33
CA ALA A 60 8.20 6.01 -26.28
C ALA A 60 6.83 6.02 -25.58
N VAL A 61 6.60 5.11 -24.61
CA VAL A 61 5.37 5.09 -23.80
C VAL A 61 5.27 6.36 -22.94
N ALA A 62 6.38 6.85 -22.37
CA ALA A 62 6.39 8.11 -21.64
C ALA A 62 5.96 9.29 -22.52
N GLY A 63 6.48 9.38 -23.73
CA GLY A 63 6.08 10.38 -24.72
C GLY A 63 4.57 10.34 -25.02
N GLN A 64 3.99 9.14 -25.17
CA GLN A 64 2.55 8.98 -25.36
C GLN A 64 1.70 9.39 -24.14
N PHE A 65 2.29 9.46 -22.94
CA PHE A 65 1.67 10.05 -21.74
C PHE A 65 1.86 11.57 -21.68
N GLY A 66 2.54 12.19 -22.64
CA GLY A 66 2.89 13.60 -22.59
C GLY A 66 3.99 13.94 -21.57
N ILE A 67 4.76 12.93 -21.14
CA ILE A 67 5.86 13.12 -20.20
C ILE A 67 7.10 13.51 -21.01
N ALA A 68 7.62 14.71 -20.75
CA ALA A 68 8.86 15.19 -21.35
C ALA A 68 10.06 14.97 -20.43
N SER A 69 11.23 14.76 -21.01
CA SER A 69 12.49 14.74 -20.26
C SER A 69 12.81 16.14 -19.74
N GLY A 70 13.17 16.22 -18.45
CA GLY A 70 13.62 17.45 -17.79
C GLY A 70 15.13 17.56 -17.75
N ARG A 71 15.64 18.62 -17.10
CA ARG A 71 17.09 18.83 -16.94
C ARG A 71 17.80 17.71 -16.17
N THR A 72 17.12 17.08 -15.20
CA THR A 72 17.70 16.11 -14.27
C THR A 72 17.14 14.70 -14.40
N ARG A 73 16.06 14.49 -15.16
CA ARG A 73 15.38 13.19 -15.28
C ARG A 73 14.89 12.94 -16.71
N ARG A 74 15.05 11.71 -17.17
CA ARG A 74 14.49 11.24 -18.44
C ARG A 74 12.98 10.99 -18.31
N ALA A 75 12.26 11.08 -19.42
CA ALA A 75 10.83 10.80 -19.45
C ALA A 75 10.51 9.37 -19.00
N SER A 76 11.32 8.40 -19.41
CA SER A 76 11.25 7.01 -18.95
C SER A 76 11.38 6.87 -17.43
N GLU A 77 12.30 7.57 -16.79
CA GLU A 77 12.48 7.54 -15.33
C GLU A 77 11.24 8.09 -14.60
N ILE A 78 10.66 9.16 -15.10
CA ILE A 78 9.44 9.78 -14.55
C ILE A 78 8.26 8.80 -14.68
N LEU A 79 8.10 8.18 -15.85
CA LEU A 79 7.10 7.15 -16.10
C LEU A 79 7.27 5.98 -15.15
N MET A 80 8.49 5.43 -15.04
CA MET A 80 8.76 4.25 -14.22
C MET A 80 8.61 4.56 -12.73
N GLN A 81 8.98 5.75 -12.27
CA GLN A 81 8.68 6.16 -10.91
C GLN A 81 7.17 6.14 -10.62
N ARG A 82 6.36 6.66 -11.54
CA ARG A 82 4.89 6.61 -11.44
C ARG A 82 4.38 5.17 -11.47
N TYR A 83 4.92 4.35 -12.37
CA TYR A 83 4.55 2.93 -12.50
C TYR A 83 4.81 2.16 -11.20
N PHE A 84 6.01 2.25 -10.64
CA PHE A 84 6.36 1.56 -9.39
C PHE A 84 5.56 2.07 -8.19
N ARG A 85 5.29 3.37 -8.09
CA ARG A 85 4.40 3.91 -7.07
C ARG A 85 2.98 3.35 -7.20
N THR A 86 2.49 3.23 -8.43
CA THR A 86 1.18 2.64 -8.73
C THR A 86 1.15 1.16 -8.31
N ALA A 87 2.12 0.37 -8.74
CA ALA A 87 2.23 -1.04 -8.39
C ALA A 87 2.30 -1.24 -6.86
N LYS A 88 3.15 -0.48 -6.17
CA LYS A 88 3.25 -0.52 -4.70
C LYS A 88 1.92 -0.20 -4.01
N SER A 89 1.22 0.84 -4.48
CA SER A 89 -0.08 1.22 -3.90
C SER A 89 -1.13 0.14 -4.11
N ILE A 90 -1.16 -0.50 -5.29
CA ILE A 90 -2.07 -1.62 -5.56
C ILE A 90 -1.76 -2.80 -4.64
N THR A 91 -0.49 -3.16 -4.47
CA THR A 91 -0.09 -4.25 -3.57
C THR A 91 -0.54 -3.98 -2.13
N GLN A 92 -0.35 -2.76 -1.63
CA GLN A 92 -0.78 -2.38 -0.27
C GLN A 92 -2.30 -2.45 -0.10
N LEU A 93 -3.06 -1.89 -1.05
CA LEU A 93 -4.52 -1.92 -1.01
C LEU A 93 -5.07 -3.34 -1.16
N ASN A 94 -4.41 -4.18 -1.97
CA ASN A 94 -4.77 -5.58 -2.11
C ASN A 94 -4.55 -6.36 -0.80
N THR A 95 -3.44 -6.11 -0.09
CA THR A 95 -3.19 -6.70 1.22
C THR A 95 -4.29 -6.35 2.22
N ILE A 96 -4.65 -5.06 2.31
CA ILE A 96 -5.72 -4.58 3.19
C ILE A 96 -7.06 -5.27 2.84
N MET A 97 -7.39 -5.31 1.56
CA MET A 97 -8.64 -5.91 1.09
C MET A 97 -8.68 -7.42 1.36
N LEU A 98 -7.59 -8.13 1.12
CA LEU A 98 -7.53 -9.58 1.36
C LEU A 98 -7.64 -9.92 2.86
N GLN A 99 -7.06 -9.12 3.74
CA GLN A 99 -7.23 -9.29 5.20
C GLN A 99 -8.69 -9.12 5.61
N ASN A 100 -9.36 -8.06 5.13
CA ASN A 100 -10.74 -7.80 5.47
C ASN A 100 -11.69 -8.88 4.89
N LEU A 101 -11.43 -9.36 3.66
CA LEU A 101 -12.16 -10.47 3.07
C LEU A 101 -11.91 -11.79 3.80
N GLY A 102 -10.67 -12.04 4.21
CA GLY A 102 -10.29 -13.23 4.98
C GLY A 102 -10.99 -13.29 6.33
N ALA A 103 -11.08 -12.16 7.04
CA ALA A 103 -11.79 -12.07 8.31
C ALA A 103 -13.31 -12.36 8.19
N GLU A 104 -13.92 -11.97 7.07
CA GLU A 104 -15.33 -12.26 6.78
C GLU A 104 -15.57 -13.72 6.39
N ILE A 105 -14.68 -14.28 5.56
CA ILE A 105 -14.85 -15.65 5.05
C ILE A 105 -14.50 -16.70 6.12
N PHE A 106 -13.56 -16.38 7.03
CA PHE A 106 -13.06 -17.32 8.04
C PHE A 106 -13.17 -16.73 9.46
N PRO A 107 -14.40 -16.50 9.97
CA PRO A 107 -14.61 -15.84 11.27
C PRO A 107 -14.09 -16.68 12.46
N GLU A 108 -14.00 -18.00 12.32
CA GLU A 108 -13.56 -18.90 13.40
C GLU A 108 -12.08 -18.72 13.79
N LYS A 109 -11.29 -18.00 13.01
CA LYS A 109 -9.90 -17.68 13.32
C LYS A 109 -9.73 -16.48 14.25
N ASN A 110 -10.80 -15.81 14.65
CA ASN A 110 -10.75 -14.62 15.48
C ASN A 110 -10.48 -14.98 16.95
N LYS A 111 -9.21 -15.19 17.29
CA LYS A 111 -8.74 -15.27 18.68
C LYS A 111 -8.61 -13.86 19.26
N ALA A 112 -8.75 -13.74 20.59
CA ALA A 112 -8.51 -12.47 21.27
C ALA A 112 -7.06 -11.99 21.00
N PRO A 113 -6.86 -10.70 20.70
CA PRO A 113 -5.52 -10.16 20.47
C PRO A 113 -4.64 -10.27 21.72
N ILE A 114 -3.37 -10.54 21.53
CA ILE A 114 -2.36 -10.63 22.59
C ILE A 114 -1.67 -9.27 22.71
N VAL A 115 -1.75 -8.64 23.87
CA VAL A 115 -1.09 -7.34 24.13
C VAL A 115 0.42 -7.50 24.11
N ILE A 116 1.10 -6.67 23.31
CA ILE A 116 2.56 -6.59 23.27
C ILE A 116 3.06 -5.48 24.19
N ASN A 117 2.45 -4.30 24.10
CA ASN A 117 2.74 -3.15 24.96
C ASN A 117 1.55 -2.16 24.96
N GLU A 118 1.75 -0.95 25.48
CA GLU A 118 0.70 0.08 25.56
C GLU A 118 0.14 0.50 24.19
N ARG A 119 0.92 0.39 23.12
CA ARG A 119 0.59 0.88 21.77
C ARG A 119 0.21 -0.22 20.79
N PHE A 120 0.75 -1.42 21.01
CA PHE A 120 0.65 -2.52 20.05
C PHE A 120 0.15 -3.81 20.68
N GLN A 121 -0.52 -4.60 19.86
CA GLN A 121 -0.98 -5.96 20.15
C GLN A 121 -0.74 -6.86 18.95
N MET A 122 -0.76 -8.16 19.15
CA MET A 122 -0.72 -9.15 18.08
C MET A 122 -2.12 -9.69 17.86
N ASP A 123 -2.62 -9.58 16.65
CA ASP A 123 -3.88 -10.16 16.19
C ASP A 123 -3.57 -11.18 15.08
N GLN A 124 -3.76 -12.46 15.36
CA GLN A 124 -3.52 -13.57 14.41
C GLN A 124 -2.14 -13.53 13.72
N GLU A 125 -1.06 -13.38 14.44
CA GLU A 125 0.31 -13.22 13.88
C GLU A 125 0.54 -11.88 13.13
N LEU A 126 -0.37 -10.91 13.24
CA LEU A 126 -0.23 -9.58 12.64
C LEU A 126 -0.07 -8.53 13.75
N LEU A 127 0.84 -7.60 13.53
CA LEU A 127 0.99 -6.43 14.40
C LEU A 127 -0.21 -5.51 14.23
N ASP A 128 -0.89 -5.22 15.34
CA ASP A 128 -2.04 -4.35 15.36
C ASP A 128 -1.86 -3.19 16.32
N VAL A 129 -2.30 -1.99 15.92
CA VAL A 129 -2.35 -0.82 16.79
C VAL A 129 -3.50 -0.92 17.75
N ARG A 130 -3.30 -0.61 19.03
CA ARG A 130 -4.39 -0.59 20.04
C ARG A 130 -5.34 0.59 19.84
N THR A 131 -4.84 1.71 19.31
CA THR A 131 -5.64 2.89 18.95
C THR A 131 -5.25 3.39 17.56
N GLU A 132 -6.22 3.93 16.80
CA GLU A 132 -5.97 4.39 15.43
C GLU A 132 -5.08 5.64 15.34
N ASP A 133 -5.01 6.42 16.41
CA ASP A 133 -4.27 7.68 16.53
C ASP A 133 -2.89 7.54 17.17
N VAL A 134 -2.44 6.29 17.39
CA VAL A 134 -1.16 6.00 18.07
C VAL A 134 0.02 6.74 17.47
N PHE A 135 0.09 6.81 16.15
CA PHE A 135 1.20 7.48 15.45
C PHE A 135 1.09 9.01 15.46
N ASP A 136 -0.11 9.55 15.51
CA ASP A 136 -0.33 11.00 15.65
C ASP A 136 0.05 11.47 17.07
N LYS A 137 -0.28 10.68 18.09
CA LYS A 137 0.08 10.95 19.49
C LYS A 137 1.56 10.68 19.79
N THR A 138 2.12 9.64 19.18
CA THR A 138 3.49 9.18 19.43
C THR A 138 4.19 8.88 18.10
N PRO A 139 4.67 9.89 17.34
CA PRO A 139 5.32 9.68 16.05
C PRO A 139 6.45 8.66 16.05
N PRO A 140 7.31 8.54 17.10
CA PRO A 140 8.33 7.49 17.18
C PRO A 140 7.79 6.06 17.13
N ALA A 141 6.52 5.84 17.47
CA ALA A 141 5.87 4.53 17.35
C ALA A 141 5.85 4.00 15.89
N ILE A 142 6.01 4.87 14.90
CA ILE A 142 6.22 4.46 13.50
C ILE A 142 7.43 3.54 13.39
N LEU A 143 8.58 3.93 13.94
CA LEU A 143 9.80 3.12 13.93
C LEU A 143 9.67 1.90 14.84
N GLU A 144 9.06 2.07 16.01
CA GLU A 144 8.77 0.98 16.94
C GLU A 144 7.96 -0.15 16.26
N SER A 145 6.99 0.18 15.41
CA SER A 145 6.22 -0.84 14.69
C SER A 145 7.10 -1.72 13.79
N PHE A 146 8.09 -1.14 13.10
CA PHE A 146 9.03 -1.89 12.28
C PHE A 146 10.06 -2.65 13.14
N LEU A 147 10.49 -2.07 14.25
CA LEU A 147 11.39 -2.75 15.20
C LEU A 147 10.73 -3.99 15.80
N LEU A 148 9.47 -3.89 16.22
CA LEU A 148 8.69 -5.04 16.68
C LEU A 148 8.57 -6.14 15.62
N MET A 149 8.32 -5.76 14.35
CA MET A 149 8.31 -6.70 13.23
C MET A 149 9.66 -7.40 13.01
N ALA A 150 10.77 -6.68 13.21
CA ALA A 150 12.11 -7.25 13.04
C ALA A 150 12.52 -8.16 14.21
N GLN A 151 12.07 -7.85 15.43
CA GLN A 151 12.44 -8.58 16.66
C GLN A 151 11.56 -9.77 16.97
N ARG A 152 10.37 -9.86 16.36
CA ARG A 152 9.35 -10.88 16.67
C ARG A 152 9.04 -11.73 15.44
N PRO A 153 9.68 -12.89 15.27
CA PRO A 153 9.46 -13.78 14.13
C PRO A 153 8.02 -14.31 14.01
N GLU A 154 7.26 -14.29 15.12
CA GLU A 154 5.85 -14.63 15.13
C GLU A 154 4.96 -13.62 14.41
N LEU A 155 5.42 -12.37 14.25
CA LEU A 155 4.70 -11.34 13.52
C LEU A 155 5.00 -11.46 12.02
N LYS A 156 4.03 -11.87 11.23
CA LYS A 156 4.17 -12.08 9.77
C LYS A 156 3.72 -10.90 8.92
N GLY A 157 3.24 -9.83 9.54
CA GLY A 157 2.76 -8.65 8.86
C GLY A 157 2.08 -7.67 9.80
N MET A 158 1.35 -6.73 9.23
CA MET A 158 0.57 -5.72 9.95
C MET A 158 -0.90 -5.82 9.56
N THR A 159 -1.80 -5.55 10.51
CA THR A 159 -3.24 -5.49 10.22
C THR A 159 -3.59 -4.36 9.25
N ALA A 160 -4.74 -4.48 8.58
CA ALA A 160 -5.28 -3.42 7.73
C ALA A 160 -5.41 -2.09 8.49
N ARG A 161 -5.78 -2.14 9.78
CA ARG A 161 -5.87 -0.98 10.67
C ARG A 161 -4.51 -0.31 10.88
N THR A 162 -3.48 -1.08 11.19
CA THR A 162 -2.11 -0.58 11.35
C THR A 162 -1.56 0.01 10.05
N LEU A 163 -1.74 -0.68 8.92
CA LEU A 163 -1.30 -0.19 7.61
C LEU A 163 -1.95 1.14 7.24
N ARG A 164 -3.26 1.30 7.49
CA ARG A 164 -3.96 2.57 7.27
C ARG A 164 -3.45 3.68 8.19
N ALA A 165 -3.22 3.38 9.46
CA ALA A 165 -2.68 4.33 10.43
C ALA A 165 -1.26 4.78 10.03
N LEU A 166 -0.37 3.86 9.64
CA LEU A 166 0.96 4.18 9.10
C LEU A 166 0.89 5.04 7.84
N TRP A 167 -0.06 4.74 6.95
CA TRP A 167 -0.20 5.54 5.73
C TRP A 167 -0.59 6.98 6.04
N ARG A 168 -1.52 7.22 6.96
CA ARG A 168 -1.86 8.57 7.43
C ARG A 168 -0.66 9.25 8.07
N ALA A 169 0.09 8.51 8.89
CA ALA A 169 1.22 9.02 9.65
C ALA A 169 2.46 9.35 8.81
N ARG A 170 2.55 8.91 7.55
CA ARG A 170 3.71 9.21 6.68
C ARG A 170 4.04 10.70 6.56
N ARG A 171 3.03 11.58 6.71
CA ARG A 171 3.18 13.05 6.75
C ARG A 171 4.04 13.54 7.90
N LEU A 172 4.14 12.76 9.00
CA LEU A 172 4.91 13.07 10.19
C LEU A 172 6.40 12.82 10.01
N ILE A 173 6.80 12.05 8.95
CA ILE A 173 8.19 11.71 8.66
C ILE A 173 8.86 12.88 7.91
N GLY A 174 8.89 14.03 8.56
CA GLY A 174 9.57 15.25 8.06
C GLY A 174 11.04 15.33 8.49
N PRO A 175 11.70 16.48 8.22
CA PRO A 175 13.10 16.72 8.62
C PRO A 175 13.34 16.57 10.12
N ASP A 176 12.41 17.08 10.95
CA ASP A 176 12.54 17.04 12.41
C ASP A 176 12.44 15.62 12.96
N PHE A 177 11.52 14.81 12.42
CA PHE A 177 11.42 13.39 12.74
C PHE A 177 12.74 12.66 12.44
N ARG A 178 13.33 12.93 11.28
CA ARG A 178 14.59 12.29 10.82
C ARG A 178 15.83 12.75 11.60
N ARG A 179 15.82 14.00 12.09
CA ARG A 179 16.94 14.57 12.87
C ARG A 179 16.88 14.17 14.35
N ASN A 180 15.74 13.72 14.83
CA ASN A 180 15.58 13.34 16.23
C ASN A 180 16.56 12.21 16.60
N PRO A 181 17.43 12.36 17.61
CA PRO A 181 18.43 11.36 17.97
C PRO A 181 17.82 10.00 18.33
N ARG A 182 16.68 10.00 19.04
CA ARG A 182 15.97 8.77 19.41
C ARG A 182 15.47 8.01 18.18
N ASN A 183 14.92 8.74 17.19
CA ASN A 183 14.45 8.13 15.95
C ASN A 183 15.61 7.58 15.12
N ARG A 184 16.75 8.28 15.12
CA ARG A 184 17.95 7.79 14.44
C ARG A 184 18.51 6.52 15.08
N ALA A 185 18.57 6.47 16.42
CA ALA A 185 19.02 5.29 17.14
C ALA A 185 18.09 4.08 16.97
N ALA A 186 16.78 4.30 16.80
CA ALA A 186 15.81 3.23 16.54
C ALA A 186 15.86 2.73 15.08
N PHE A 187 16.47 3.48 14.16
CA PHE A 187 16.56 3.12 12.75
C PHE A 187 17.87 2.38 12.42
N LEU A 188 18.94 2.60 13.18
CA LEU A 188 20.25 1.96 13.02
C LEU A 188 20.33 0.65 13.78
#